data_873b76e6c2f1de8243b3210e2bdba410
#
_entry.id   873b76e6c2f1de8243b3210e2bdba410
#
_cell.length_a   1.000
_cell.length_b   1.000
_cell.length_c   1.000
_cell.angle_alpha   90.00
_cell.angle_beta   90.00
_cell.angle_gamma   90.00
#
_symmetry.space_group_name_H-M   'P 1'
#
loop_
_entity.id
_entity.type
_entity.pdbx_description
1 polymer ?
#
loop_
_entity_poly.entity_id
_entity_poly.type
_entity_poly.pdbx_seq_one_letter_code
_entity_poly.pdbx_strand_id
1 'polypeptide(L)'
;PTKKSQVFSTAEDNQSAVTIRVFQGDREMAADNKILGAFNLESIPPAPRGMPQIEVTFDIDANGIVAVGALDKGTGKEQKITIQASGGLSDADIDKMVKDAEENADADKERRALIEAKNQAESLIHSTEKSLEEHGDKVDPTTVEAIELAIAALNDELATDNVDKINNGIQNVTEAAMKLGEAIYKAAQDENEDVAPAADASGGDDDIVDADFEDLDDNKRA
;
A
#
# COMPACT_ATOMS: atom_id res chain seq x y z
N PRO A 1 28.09 -0.71 -11.53
CA PRO A 1 26.93 0.14 -11.38
C PRO A 1 25.68 -0.69 -11.15
N THR A 2 24.80 -0.25 -10.26
CA THR A 2 23.53 -0.90 -9.93
C THR A 2 22.43 0.13 -9.83
N LYS A 3 21.28 -0.15 -10.46
CA LYS A 3 20.10 0.71 -10.38
C LYS A 3 18.90 -0.13 -9.91
N LYS A 4 18.21 0.34 -8.86
CA LYS A 4 16.95 -0.26 -8.35
C LYS A 4 15.94 0.82 -8.05
N SER A 5 14.68 0.54 -8.30
CA SER A 5 13.58 1.43 -7.93
C SER A 5 12.49 0.68 -7.18
N GLN A 6 11.77 1.42 -6.33
CA GLN A 6 10.60 0.95 -5.60
C GLN A 6 9.56 2.05 -5.53
N VAL A 7 8.29 1.69 -5.61
CA VAL A 7 7.18 2.63 -5.50
C VAL A 7 6.66 2.63 -4.08
N PHE A 8 6.53 3.83 -3.54
CA PHE A 8 5.95 4.13 -2.22
C PHE A 8 4.70 4.99 -2.38
N SER A 9 3.98 5.19 -1.31
CA SER A 9 2.81 6.07 -1.27
C SER A 9 2.81 6.95 -0.02
N THR A 10 1.79 7.82 0.09
CA THR A 10 1.59 8.66 1.28
C THR A 10 0.97 7.86 2.42
N ALA A 11 1.30 8.22 3.67
CA ALA A 11 0.79 7.59 4.89
C ALA A 11 -0.47 8.29 5.42
N GLU A 12 -0.71 9.54 5.02
CA GLU A 12 -1.83 10.37 5.47
C GLU A 12 -2.62 10.93 4.29
N ASP A 13 -3.90 11.21 4.52
CA ASP A 13 -4.76 11.88 3.53
C ASP A 13 -4.28 13.31 3.29
N ASN A 14 -4.31 13.73 2.03
CA ASN A 14 -3.90 15.07 1.60
C ASN A 14 -2.46 15.45 1.98
N GLN A 15 -1.58 14.46 2.16
CA GLN A 15 -0.17 14.69 2.44
C GLN A 15 0.53 15.37 1.25
N SER A 16 1.03 16.59 1.46
CA SER A 16 1.60 17.43 0.40
C SER A 16 3.09 17.22 0.15
N ALA A 17 3.77 16.46 1.02
CA ALA A 17 5.21 16.18 0.89
C ALA A 17 5.56 14.81 1.49
N VAL A 18 6.61 14.17 0.96
CA VAL A 18 7.22 12.97 1.55
C VAL A 18 8.71 13.22 1.82
N THR A 19 9.18 12.75 2.97
CA THR A 19 10.59 12.80 3.35
C THR A 19 11.25 11.47 2.99
N ILE A 20 12.24 11.51 2.12
CA ILE A 20 13.07 10.38 1.76
C ILE A 20 14.32 10.41 2.64
N ARG A 21 14.52 9.36 3.44
CA ARG A 21 15.71 9.16 4.27
C ARG A 21 16.48 7.98 3.74
N VAL A 22 17.78 8.17 3.52
CA VAL A 22 18.68 7.17 2.96
C VAL A 22 19.60 6.66 4.06
N PHE A 23 19.64 5.34 4.22
CA PHE A 23 20.42 4.66 5.25
C PHE A 23 21.37 3.64 4.62
N GLN A 24 22.43 3.31 5.35
CA GLN A 24 23.38 2.25 5.02
C GLN A 24 23.54 1.32 6.23
N GLY A 25 23.41 0.01 5.99
CA GLY A 25 23.57 -1.03 7.01
C GLY A 25 22.67 -2.23 6.73
N ASP A 26 22.87 -3.28 7.51
CA ASP A 26 22.18 -4.58 7.35
C ASP A 26 21.10 -4.81 8.44
N ARG A 27 20.85 -3.85 9.34
CA ARG A 27 19.78 -3.93 10.33
C ARG A 27 18.43 -3.73 9.66
N GLU A 28 17.42 -4.47 10.10
CA GLU A 28 16.05 -4.39 9.53
C GLU A 28 15.38 -3.02 9.77
N MET A 29 15.71 -2.39 10.88
CA MET A 29 15.13 -1.08 11.23
C MET A 29 16.03 0.07 10.80
N ALA A 30 15.47 1.05 10.10
CA ALA A 30 16.18 2.24 9.62
C ALA A 30 16.92 3.00 10.75
N ALA A 31 16.33 3.07 11.94
CA ALA A 31 16.92 3.77 13.09
C ALA A 31 18.23 3.15 13.59
N ASP A 32 18.45 1.87 13.32
CA ASP A 32 19.62 1.11 13.74
C ASP A 32 20.74 1.10 12.67
N ASN A 33 20.51 1.79 11.55
CA ASN A 33 21.46 1.96 10.45
C ASN A 33 22.02 3.37 10.39
N LYS A 34 23.14 3.54 9.67
CA LYS A 34 23.78 4.85 9.46
C LYS A 34 22.99 5.68 8.44
N ILE A 35 22.52 6.86 8.86
CA ILE A 35 21.91 7.80 7.92
C ILE A 35 22.96 8.37 6.98
N LEU A 36 22.71 8.32 5.67
CA LEU A 36 23.55 8.89 4.63
C LEU A 36 23.05 10.25 4.16
N GLY A 37 21.75 10.48 4.20
CA GLY A 37 21.15 11.74 3.79
C GLY A 37 19.63 11.71 3.86
N ALA A 38 19.03 12.88 3.71
CA ALA A 38 17.58 13.05 3.63
C ALA A 38 17.22 14.19 2.69
N PHE A 39 16.07 14.08 2.03
CA PHE A 39 15.50 15.15 1.20
C PHE A 39 13.98 15.02 1.13
N ASN A 40 13.30 16.09 0.74
CA ASN A 40 11.85 16.12 0.62
C ASN A 40 11.42 16.19 -0.83
N LEU A 41 10.41 15.42 -1.20
CA LEU A 41 9.61 15.62 -2.40
C LEU A 41 8.35 16.38 -2.00
N GLU A 42 8.24 17.63 -2.46
CA GLU A 42 7.16 18.53 -2.09
C GLU A 42 6.15 18.72 -3.23
N SER A 43 5.02 19.35 -2.89
CA SER A 43 3.95 19.69 -3.83
C SER A 43 3.29 18.45 -4.47
N ILE A 44 3.06 17.44 -3.68
CA ILE A 44 2.20 16.30 -4.02
C ILE A 44 0.76 16.82 -3.97
N PRO A 45 -0.06 16.59 -5.01
CA PRO A 45 -1.47 17.00 -4.98
C PRO A 45 -2.23 16.32 -3.87
N PRO A 46 -3.24 17.01 -3.27
CA PRO A 46 -4.12 16.40 -2.28
C PRO A 46 -4.78 15.14 -2.85
N ALA A 47 -4.65 14.04 -2.15
CA ALA A 47 -5.27 12.76 -2.49
C ALA A 47 -5.42 11.90 -1.23
N PRO A 48 -6.30 10.91 -1.22
CA PRO A 48 -6.36 9.91 -0.16
C PRO A 48 -5.00 9.21 0.01
N ARG A 49 -4.67 8.84 1.25
CA ARG A 49 -3.45 8.06 1.54
C ARG A 49 -3.41 6.79 0.69
N GLY A 50 -2.22 6.38 0.28
CA GLY A 50 -2.03 5.21 -0.58
C GLY A 50 -2.27 5.44 -2.08
N MET A 51 -2.86 6.56 -2.49
CA MET A 51 -3.12 6.88 -3.90
C MET A 51 -1.92 7.46 -4.65
N PRO A 52 -1.15 8.43 -4.10
CA PRO A 52 0.03 8.95 -4.77
C PRO A 52 1.08 7.86 -4.98
N GLN A 53 1.73 7.85 -6.14
CA GLN A 53 2.78 6.89 -6.47
C GLN A 53 4.13 7.60 -6.55
N ILE A 54 4.95 7.40 -5.54
CA ILE A 54 6.28 7.99 -5.43
C ILE A 54 7.33 6.92 -5.75
N GLU A 55 7.94 6.99 -6.93
CA GLU A 55 9.00 6.09 -7.33
C GLU A 55 10.35 6.59 -6.80
N VAL A 56 10.95 5.82 -5.89
CA VAL A 56 12.29 6.08 -5.36
C VAL A 56 13.28 5.20 -6.10
N THR A 57 14.28 5.82 -6.73
CA THR A 57 15.32 5.15 -7.50
C THR A 57 16.67 5.35 -6.84
N PHE A 58 17.39 4.27 -6.64
CA PHE A 58 18.78 4.21 -6.22
C PHE A 58 19.66 3.91 -7.45
N ASP A 59 20.64 4.74 -7.70
CA ASP A 59 21.62 4.57 -8.77
C ASP A 59 23.03 4.64 -8.16
N ILE A 60 23.76 3.55 -8.19
CA ILE A 60 25.10 3.43 -7.63
C ILE A 60 26.08 3.27 -8.79
N ASP A 61 26.97 4.23 -8.94
CA ASP A 61 28.00 4.20 -10.00
C ASP A 61 29.18 3.27 -9.66
N ALA A 62 30.12 3.14 -10.60
CA ALA A 62 31.31 2.31 -10.41
C ALA A 62 32.28 2.84 -9.33
N ASN A 63 32.14 4.08 -8.90
CA ASN A 63 32.96 4.72 -7.86
C ASN A 63 32.28 4.66 -6.48
N GLY A 64 31.10 4.03 -6.38
CA GLY A 64 30.33 3.97 -5.16
C GLY A 64 29.56 5.25 -4.81
N ILE A 65 29.42 6.17 -5.76
CA ILE A 65 28.56 7.34 -5.58
C ILE A 65 27.10 6.88 -5.70
N VAL A 66 26.30 7.23 -4.71
CA VAL A 66 24.88 6.86 -4.64
C VAL A 66 24.03 8.09 -5.02
N ALA A 67 23.34 8.03 -6.13
CA ALA A 67 22.30 9.00 -6.49
C ALA A 67 20.93 8.42 -6.11
N VAL A 68 20.16 9.15 -5.32
CA VAL A 68 18.81 8.78 -4.94
C VAL A 68 17.83 9.82 -5.47
N GLY A 69 16.89 9.39 -6.31
CA GLY A 69 15.83 10.22 -6.87
C GLY A 69 14.47 9.78 -6.34
N ALA A 70 13.56 10.71 -6.14
CA ALA A 70 12.16 10.47 -5.88
C ALA A 70 11.32 11.19 -6.94
N LEU A 71 10.44 10.45 -7.61
CA LEU A 71 9.57 10.92 -8.67
C LEU A 71 8.11 10.67 -8.28
N ASP A 72 7.32 11.74 -8.23
CA ASP A 72 5.85 11.60 -8.22
C ASP A 72 5.36 11.27 -9.64
N LYS A 73 4.85 10.06 -9.82
CA LYS A 73 4.38 9.57 -11.13
C LYS A 73 3.13 10.31 -11.63
N GLY A 74 2.36 10.88 -10.73
CA GLY A 74 1.16 11.64 -11.08
C GLY A 74 1.46 13.02 -11.65
N THR A 75 2.45 13.73 -11.09
CA THR A 75 2.80 15.10 -11.48
C THR A 75 4.06 15.19 -12.33
N GLY A 76 4.89 14.16 -12.35
CA GLY A 76 6.22 14.17 -12.97
C GLY A 76 7.26 14.97 -12.18
N LYS A 77 6.95 15.43 -10.97
CA LYS A 77 7.91 16.13 -10.11
C LYS A 77 8.96 15.18 -9.59
N GLU A 78 10.22 15.60 -9.66
CA GLU A 78 11.36 14.82 -9.24
C GLU A 78 12.27 15.66 -8.34
N GLN A 79 12.83 15.01 -7.31
CA GLN A 79 13.91 15.51 -6.48
C GLN A 79 15.00 14.46 -6.38
N LYS A 80 16.26 14.91 -6.33
CA LYS A 80 17.43 14.03 -6.25
C LYS A 80 18.43 14.52 -5.22
N ILE A 81 19.10 13.56 -4.59
CA ILE A 81 20.29 13.79 -3.78
C ILE A 81 21.42 12.90 -4.28
N THR A 82 22.64 13.44 -4.26
CA THR A 82 23.85 12.66 -4.55
C THR A 82 24.67 12.53 -3.27
N ILE A 83 24.94 11.31 -2.88
CA ILE A 83 25.68 10.95 -1.68
C ILE A 83 27.05 10.45 -2.12
N GLN A 84 28.11 11.16 -1.76
CA GLN A 84 29.48 10.75 -2.07
C GLN A 84 29.93 9.64 -1.14
N ALA A 85 30.66 8.67 -1.70
CA ALA A 85 31.23 7.56 -0.94
C ALA A 85 32.27 7.99 0.14
N SER A 86 32.75 9.25 0.08
CA SER A 86 33.77 9.79 1.00
C SER A 86 33.33 9.96 2.46
N GLY A 87 32.06 9.73 2.79
CA GLY A 87 31.59 9.58 4.16
C GLY A 87 31.60 8.11 4.61
N GLY A 88 32.29 7.24 3.88
CA GLY A 88 32.30 5.81 4.06
C GLY A 88 32.68 5.38 5.47
N LEU A 89 32.09 4.25 5.86
CA LEU A 89 32.47 3.51 7.05
C LEU A 89 33.92 3.00 6.85
N SER A 90 34.71 2.98 7.92
CA SER A 90 35.98 2.22 7.90
C SER A 90 35.65 0.71 7.83
N ASP A 91 36.62 -0.10 7.37
CA ASP A 91 36.45 -1.55 7.35
C ASP A 91 36.08 -2.09 8.75
N ALA A 92 36.64 -1.52 9.82
CA ALA A 92 36.30 -1.88 11.18
C ALA A 92 34.86 -1.49 11.59
N ASP A 93 34.34 -0.38 11.06
CA ASP A 93 32.93 0.00 11.28
C ASP A 93 31.98 -0.94 10.52
N ILE A 94 32.37 -1.34 9.30
CA ILE A 94 31.59 -2.30 8.49
C ILE A 94 31.54 -3.65 9.21
N ASP A 95 32.67 -4.19 9.63
CA ASP A 95 32.75 -5.46 10.36
C ASP A 95 31.89 -5.42 11.64
N LYS A 96 31.92 -4.30 12.36
CA LYS A 96 31.10 -4.12 13.55
C LYS A 96 29.62 -4.09 13.20
N MET A 97 29.21 -3.36 12.16
CA MET A 97 27.79 -3.26 11.75
C MET A 97 27.24 -4.61 11.27
N VAL A 98 28.03 -5.38 10.54
CA VAL A 98 27.65 -6.74 10.10
C VAL A 98 27.46 -7.64 11.33
N LYS A 99 28.40 -7.62 12.26
CA LYS A 99 28.30 -8.40 13.50
C LYS A 99 27.08 -7.99 14.36
N ASP A 100 26.87 -6.69 14.53
CA ASP A 100 25.71 -6.16 15.26
C ASP A 100 24.38 -6.58 14.58
N ALA A 101 24.34 -6.64 13.23
CA ALA A 101 23.19 -7.12 12.49
C ALA A 101 22.95 -8.62 12.68
N GLU A 102 24.00 -9.44 12.64
CA GLU A 102 23.89 -10.88 12.90
C GLU A 102 23.42 -11.17 14.33
N GLU A 103 23.97 -10.47 15.33
CA GLU A 103 23.61 -10.65 16.75
C GLU A 103 22.16 -10.25 17.07
N ASN A 104 21.58 -9.32 16.29
CA ASN A 104 20.23 -8.82 16.52
C ASN A 104 19.20 -9.30 15.46
N ALA A 105 19.59 -10.17 14.55
CA ALA A 105 18.77 -10.57 13.41
C ALA A 105 17.36 -11.06 13.80
N ASP A 106 17.25 -11.90 14.82
CA ASP A 106 15.97 -12.45 15.27
C ASP A 106 15.10 -11.37 15.92
N ALA A 107 15.67 -10.55 16.79
CA ALA A 107 14.96 -9.45 17.47
C ALA A 107 14.49 -8.38 16.45
N ASP A 108 15.30 -8.07 15.47
CA ASP A 108 14.94 -7.14 14.39
C ASP A 108 13.83 -7.68 13.53
N LYS A 109 13.85 -8.97 13.21
CA LYS A 109 12.80 -9.63 12.44
C LYS A 109 11.45 -9.62 13.16
N GLU A 110 11.47 -9.90 14.48
CA GLU A 110 10.26 -9.82 15.30
C GLU A 110 9.72 -8.39 15.36
N ARG A 111 10.60 -7.41 15.55
CA ARG A 111 10.23 -5.98 15.59
C ARG A 111 9.66 -5.50 14.26
N ARG A 112 10.25 -5.93 13.14
CA ARG A 112 9.76 -5.63 11.81
C ARG A 112 8.37 -6.25 11.60
N ALA A 113 8.19 -7.53 11.93
CA ALA A 113 6.92 -8.22 11.83
C ALA A 113 5.81 -7.51 12.63
N LEU A 114 6.14 -7.03 13.83
CA LEU A 114 5.21 -6.26 14.66
C LEU A 114 4.80 -4.95 13.99
N ILE A 115 5.77 -4.18 13.45
CA ILE A 115 5.49 -2.92 12.77
C ILE A 115 4.68 -3.14 11.49
N GLU A 116 5.00 -4.16 10.71
CA GLU A 116 4.26 -4.52 9.49
C GLU A 116 2.80 -4.91 9.82
N ALA A 117 2.59 -5.71 10.88
CA ALA A 117 1.26 -6.07 11.34
C ALA A 117 0.45 -4.83 11.82
N LYS A 118 1.07 -3.93 12.59
CA LYS A 118 0.44 -2.67 13.02
C LYS A 118 0.05 -1.80 11.83
N ASN A 119 0.95 -1.58 10.88
CA ASN A 119 0.68 -0.78 9.69
C ASN A 119 -0.46 -1.37 8.85
N GLN A 120 -0.51 -2.70 8.72
CA GLN A 120 -1.58 -3.40 8.01
C GLN A 120 -2.93 -3.23 8.73
N ALA A 121 -2.94 -3.38 10.05
CA ALA A 121 -4.14 -3.19 10.87
C ALA A 121 -4.69 -1.76 10.77
N GLU A 122 -3.83 -0.74 10.92
CA GLU A 122 -4.22 0.67 10.80
C GLU A 122 -4.76 1.01 9.41
N SER A 123 -4.15 0.45 8.35
CA SER A 123 -4.65 0.62 6.99
C SER A 123 -6.01 -0.02 6.77
N LEU A 124 -6.22 -1.23 7.32
CA LEU A 124 -7.49 -1.94 7.24
C LEU A 124 -8.60 -1.22 8.03
N ILE A 125 -8.33 -0.79 9.26
CA ILE A 125 -9.26 0.00 10.08
C ILE A 125 -9.71 1.22 9.29
N HIS A 126 -8.78 2.04 8.82
CA HIS A 126 -9.11 3.26 8.08
C HIS A 126 -9.94 2.99 6.82
N SER A 127 -9.59 1.99 6.02
CA SER A 127 -10.37 1.65 4.82
C SER A 127 -11.76 1.14 5.14
N THR A 128 -11.92 0.40 6.24
CA THR A 128 -13.22 -0.14 6.68
C THR A 128 -14.09 0.97 7.27
N GLU A 129 -13.54 1.86 8.11
CA GLU A 129 -14.25 3.03 8.64
C GLU A 129 -14.74 3.93 7.51
N LYS A 130 -13.91 4.22 6.52
CA LYS A 130 -14.29 5.00 5.36
C LYS A 130 -15.40 4.33 4.54
N SER A 131 -15.36 3.02 4.37
CA SER A 131 -16.45 2.28 3.71
C SER A 131 -17.74 2.31 4.51
N LEU A 132 -17.68 2.32 5.83
CA LEU A 132 -18.85 2.50 6.71
C LEU A 132 -19.43 3.92 6.61
N GLU A 133 -18.59 4.95 6.55
CA GLU A 133 -19.04 6.34 6.36
C GLU A 133 -19.76 6.53 5.02
N GLU A 134 -19.25 5.90 3.95
CA GLU A 134 -19.80 6.05 2.59
C GLU A 134 -21.06 5.20 2.33
N HIS A 135 -21.19 4.05 3.01
CA HIS A 135 -22.20 3.04 2.66
C HIS A 135 -22.96 2.44 3.87
N GLY A 136 -22.64 2.86 5.08
CA GLY A 136 -23.23 2.26 6.29
C GLY A 136 -24.75 2.44 6.39
N ASP A 137 -25.30 3.49 5.78
CA ASP A 137 -26.73 3.73 5.69
C ASP A 137 -27.50 2.72 4.81
N LYS A 138 -26.78 2.05 3.91
CA LYS A 138 -27.31 1.04 2.98
C LYS A 138 -27.21 -0.40 3.53
N VAL A 139 -26.63 -0.56 4.71
CA VAL A 139 -26.33 -1.87 5.30
C VAL A 139 -27.13 -2.08 6.58
N ASP A 140 -27.48 -3.32 6.86
CA ASP A 140 -28.20 -3.68 8.09
C ASP A 140 -27.44 -3.23 9.34
N PRO A 141 -28.11 -2.56 10.31
CA PRO A 141 -27.48 -2.03 11.52
C PRO A 141 -26.70 -3.07 12.33
N THR A 142 -27.12 -4.33 12.32
CA THR A 142 -26.39 -5.41 13.02
C THR A 142 -25.04 -5.73 12.37
N THR A 143 -24.93 -5.55 11.06
CA THR A 143 -23.67 -5.70 10.33
C THR A 143 -22.74 -4.53 10.63
N VAL A 144 -23.26 -3.30 10.67
CA VAL A 144 -22.49 -2.11 11.06
C VAL A 144 -21.93 -2.28 12.47
N GLU A 145 -22.77 -2.65 13.45
CA GLU A 145 -22.35 -2.87 14.84
C GLU A 145 -21.28 -3.97 14.95
N ALA A 146 -21.40 -5.06 14.19
CA ALA A 146 -20.41 -6.14 14.18
C ALA A 146 -19.05 -5.67 13.66
N ILE A 147 -19.01 -4.78 12.65
CA ILE A 147 -17.78 -4.22 12.11
C ILE A 147 -17.14 -3.26 13.10
N GLU A 148 -17.93 -2.37 13.71
CA GLU A 148 -17.46 -1.44 14.74
C GLU A 148 -16.85 -2.17 15.94
N LEU A 149 -17.48 -3.27 16.39
CA LEU A 149 -16.94 -4.13 17.44
C LEU A 149 -15.61 -4.79 17.03
N ALA A 150 -15.51 -5.27 15.80
CA ALA A 150 -14.29 -5.89 15.30
C ALA A 150 -13.14 -4.86 15.20
N ILE A 151 -13.43 -3.63 14.75
CA ILE A 151 -12.47 -2.52 14.72
C ILE A 151 -12.01 -2.15 16.14
N ALA A 152 -12.94 -2.01 17.08
CA ALA A 152 -12.63 -1.70 18.47
C ALA A 152 -11.71 -2.78 19.09
N ALA A 153 -12.01 -4.06 18.87
CA ALA A 153 -11.19 -5.17 19.33
C ALA A 153 -9.76 -5.13 18.73
N LEU A 154 -9.64 -4.85 17.42
CA LEU A 154 -8.34 -4.74 16.77
C LEU A 154 -7.55 -3.53 17.31
N ASN A 155 -8.19 -2.41 17.60
CA ASN A 155 -7.55 -1.25 18.23
C ASN A 155 -6.99 -1.59 19.63
N ASP A 156 -7.71 -2.39 20.42
CA ASP A 156 -7.22 -2.88 21.73
C ASP A 156 -6.04 -3.84 21.56
N GLU A 157 -6.04 -4.67 20.52
CA GLU A 157 -4.95 -5.61 20.21
C GLU A 157 -3.68 -4.89 19.75
N LEU A 158 -3.79 -3.75 19.04
CA LEU A 158 -2.66 -2.90 18.64
C LEU A 158 -1.84 -2.39 19.82
N ALA A 159 -2.47 -2.22 20.99
CA ALA A 159 -1.80 -1.80 22.21
C ALA A 159 -0.99 -2.92 22.89
N THR A 160 -1.15 -4.18 22.47
CA THR A 160 -0.54 -5.34 23.16
C THR A 160 0.86 -5.72 22.68
N ASP A 161 1.37 -5.13 21.59
CA ASP A 161 2.63 -5.51 20.93
C ASP A 161 2.75 -7.03 20.62
N ASN A 162 1.62 -7.71 20.43
CA ASN A 162 1.57 -9.13 20.13
C ASN A 162 1.13 -9.36 18.68
N VAL A 163 2.06 -9.81 17.84
CA VAL A 163 1.85 -10.01 16.39
C VAL A 163 0.71 -10.98 16.10
N ASP A 164 0.60 -12.09 16.86
CA ASP A 164 -0.43 -13.10 16.62
C ASP A 164 -1.84 -12.55 16.94
N LYS A 165 -1.98 -11.78 18.01
CA LYS A 165 -3.25 -11.13 18.35
C LYS A 165 -3.64 -10.12 17.27
N ILE A 166 -2.71 -9.26 16.86
CA ILE A 166 -2.96 -8.26 15.82
C ILE A 166 -3.38 -8.95 14.52
N ASN A 167 -2.70 -10.03 14.11
CA ASN A 167 -3.05 -10.79 12.91
C ASN A 167 -4.44 -11.44 13.01
N ASN A 168 -4.82 -11.96 14.17
CA ASN A 168 -6.17 -12.48 14.40
C ASN A 168 -7.22 -11.37 14.31
N GLY A 169 -6.95 -10.20 14.89
CA GLY A 169 -7.83 -9.04 14.78
C GLY A 169 -7.98 -8.55 13.33
N ILE A 170 -6.88 -8.53 12.56
CA ILE A 170 -6.91 -8.23 11.12
C ILE A 170 -7.85 -9.20 10.39
N GLN A 171 -7.77 -10.49 10.68
CA GLN A 171 -8.68 -11.48 10.07
C GLN A 171 -10.14 -11.21 10.42
N ASN A 172 -10.45 -10.93 11.69
CA ASN A 172 -11.80 -10.64 12.15
C ASN A 172 -12.39 -9.39 11.45
N VAL A 173 -11.61 -8.32 11.34
CA VAL A 173 -12.04 -7.10 10.62
C VAL A 173 -12.19 -7.37 9.13
N THR A 174 -11.30 -8.16 8.53
CA THR A 174 -11.39 -8.55 7.11
C THR A 174 -12.67 -9.32 6.83
N GLU A 175 -13.02 -10.32 7.68
CA GLU A 175 -14.26 -11.08 7.54
C GLU A 175 -15.51 -10.20 7.70
N ALA A 176 -15.47 -9.24 8.64
CA ALA A 176 -16.55 -8.29 8.83
C ALA A 176 -16.67 -7.32 7.62
N ALA A 177 -15.56 -6.84 7.08
CA ALA A 177 -15.53 -5.99 5.90
C ALA A 177 -16.02 -6.70 4.62
N MET A 178 -15.77 -8.02 4.49
CA MET A 178 -16.34 -8.80 3.39
C MET A 178 -17.88 -8.82 3.43
N LYS A 179 -18.49 -8.97 4.61
CA LYS A 179 -19.94 -8.89 4.78
C LYS A 179 -20.50 -7.52 4.43
N LEU A 180 -19.75 -6.45 4.73
CA LEU A 180 -20.09 -5.09 4.29
C LEU A 180 -20.12 -5.00 2.76
N GLY A 181 -19.09 -5.51 2.08
CA GLY A 181 -19.02 -5.55 0.62
C GLY A 181 -20.18 -6.33 -0.02
N GLU A 182 -20.54 -7.51 0.54
CA GLU A 182 -21.68 -8.29 0.09
C GLU A 182 -23.01 -7.55 0.27
N ALA A 183 -23.18 -6.87 1.41
CA ALA A 183 -24.39 -6.10 1.69
C ALA A 183 -24.53 -4.89 0.76
N ILE A 184 -23.44 -4.16 0.50
CA ILE A 184 -23.41 -3.03 -0.44
C ILE A 184 -23.75 -3.52 -1.85
N TYR A 185 -23.16 -4.63 -2.30
CA TYR A 185 -23.43 -5.20 -3.61
C TYR A 185 -24.91 -5.60 -3.76
N LYS A 186 -25.50 -6.23 -2.74
CA LYS A 186 -26.90 -6.61 -2.74
C LYS A 186 -27.83 -5.40 -2.78
N ALA A 187 -27.55 -4.38 -1.96
CA ALA A 187 -28.32 -3.14 -1.98
C ALA A 187 -28.28 -2.45 -3.34
N ALA A 188 -27.14 -2.45 -4.02
CA ALA A 188 -27.00 -1.90 -5.36
C ALA A 188 -27.74 -2.69 -6.44
N GLN A 189 -27.90 -4.01 -6.26
CA GLN A 189 -28.73 -4.82 -7.16
C GLN A 189 -30.22 -4.55 -6.95
N ASP A 190 -30.68 -4.48 -5.71
CA ASP A 190 -32.09 -4.19 -5.38
C ASP A 190 -32.51 -2.79 -5.90
N GLU A 191 -31.61 -1.79 -5.83
CA GLU A 191 -31.85 -0.46 -6.45
C GLU A 191 -31.96 -0.50 -7.98
N ASN A 192 -31.26 -1.42 -8.65
CA ASN A 192 -31.30 -1.56 -10.11
C ASN A 192 -32.51 -2.38 -10.62
N GLU A 193 -33.05 -3.29 -9.82
CA GLU A 193 -34.26 -4.05 -10.18
C GLU A 193 -35.53 -3.21 -10.08
N ASP A 194 -35.54 -2.16 -9.23
CA ASP A 194 -36.71 -1.25 -9.08
C ASP A 194 -36.77 -0.18 -10.22
N VAL A 195 -35.77 -0.12 -11.09
CA VAL A 195 -35.72 0.74 -12.30
C VAL A 195 -35.93 -0.08 -13.57
N ALA A 196 -36.71 -1.15 -13.53
CA ALA A 196 -37.16 -1.82 -14.75
C ALA A 196 -38.13 -0.90 -15.50
N PRO A 197 -37.83 -0.45 -16.73
CA PRO A 197 -38.77 0.35 -17.50
C PRO A 197 -39.98 -0.53 -17.85
N ALA A 198 -41.17 0.00 -17.55
CA ALA A 198 -42.41 -0.58 -18.00
C ALA A 198 -42.32 -0.90 -19.51
N ALA A 199 -42.41 -2.18 -19.82
CA ALA A 199 -42.40 -2.67 -21.18
C ALA A 199 -43.58 -2.05 -21.96
N ASP A 200 -43.26 -1.12 -22.81
CA ASP A 200 -44.18 -0.74 -23.89
C ASP A 200 -44.00 -1.77 -25.02
N ALA A 201 -45.03 -2.57 -25.22
CA ALA A 201 -45.09 -3.57 -26.26
C ALA A 201 -45.40 -2.90 -27.60
N SER A 202 -44.38 -2.69 -28.44
CA SER A 202 -44.64 -2.60 -29.88
C SER A 202 -43.47 -3.20 -30.65
N GLY A 203 -43.83 -4.19 -31.48
CA GLY A 203 -42.93 -5.03 -32.25
C GLY A 203 -42.05 -4.30 -33.28
N GLY A 204 -40.94 -4.95 -33.56
CA GLY A 204 -40.00 -4.60 -34.61
C GLY A 204 -38.88 -5.62 -34.64
N ASP A 205 -39.06 -6.59 -35.54
CA ASP A 205 -38.07 -7.51 -36.06
C ASP A 205 -36.83 -6.70 -36.50
N ASP A 206 -35.62 -7.07 -36.14
CA ASP A 206 -34.47 -7.20 -37.02
C ASP A 206 -33.11 -7.17 -36.31
N ASP A 207 -32.29 -8.13 -36.71
CA ASP A 207 -30.83 -8.20 -36.73
C ASP A 207 -30.05 -8.40 -35.41
N ILE A 208 -29.93 -9.68 -35.08
CA ILE A 208 -28.81 -10.19 -34.27
C ILE A 208 -27.57 -10.21 -35.18
N VAL A 209 -26.67 -9.26 -34.99
CA VAL A 209 -25.34 -9.31 -35.61
C VAL A 209 -24.46 -10.24 -34.75
N ASP A 210 -24.25 -11.43 -35.29
CA ASP A 210 -23.29 -12.40 -34.77
C ASP A 210 -21.86 -11.81 -34.89
N ALA A 211 -21.19 -11.60 -33.78
CA ALA A 211 -19.80 -11.13 -33.78
C ALA A 211 -18.87 -12.34 -33.99
N ASP A 212 -18.44 -12.50 -35.23
CA ASP A 212 -17.37 -13.46 -35.59
C ASP A 212 -16.06 -13.09 -34.87
N PHE A 213 -15.64 -13.94 -33.94
CA PHE A 213 -14.32 -13.87 -33.32
C PHE A 213 -13.34 -14.62 -34.23
N GLU A 214 -12.47 -13.91 -34.93
CA GLU A 214 -11.40 -14.47 -35.73
C GLU A 214 -10.18 -14.72 -34.83
N ASP A 215 -9.86 -15.99 -34.54
CA ASP A 215 -8.64 -16.47 -33.92
C ASP A 215 -7.44 -16.20 -34.82
N LEU A 216 -6.56 -15.29 -34.47
CA LEU A 216 -5.26 -15.11 -35.13
C LEU A 216 -4.27 -16.15 -34.63
N ASP A 217 -4.20 -17.26 -35.34
CA ASP A 217 -3.15 -18.28 -35.21
C ASP A 217 -1.76 -17.70 -35.54
N ASP A 218 -0.92 -17.67 -34.52
CA ASP A 218 0.48 -17.34 -34.58
C ASP A 218 1.26 -18.57 -35.13
N ASN A 219 1.49 -18.61 -36.45
CA ASN A 219 2.57 -19.46 -36.99
C ASN A 219 2.95 -19.09 -38.42
N LYS A 220 4.07 -18.41 -38.64
CA LYS A 220 5.06 -18.79 -39.65
C LYS A 220 6.38 -18.01 -39.57
N ARG A 221 7.39 -18.79 -39.26
CA ARG A 221 8.80 -18.60 -39.57
C ARG A 221 9.08 -18.15 -41.02
N ALA A 222 9.99 -17.22 -41.20
CA ALA A 222 11.16 -17.35 -42.09
C ALA A 222 12.18 -16.26 -41.73
#